data_cb7971807e83ca34622ca92e8855e922
#
_entry.id   cb7971807e83ca34622ca92e8855e922
#
_cell.length_a   1.000
_cell.length_b   1.000
_cell.length_c   1.000
_cell.angle_alpha   90.00
_cell.angle_beta   90.00
_cell.angle_gamma   90.00
#
_symmetry.space_group_name_H-M   'P 1'
#
loop_
_entity.id
_entity.type
_entity.pdbx_description
1 polymer ?
#
loop_
_entity_poly.entity_id
_entity_poly.type
_entity_poly.pdbx_seq_one_letter_code
_entity_poly.pdbx_strand_id
1 'polypeptide(L)'
;MSFNVRGSFRDARKKNAWRNRADLNVATIGCYAPDVIGLQEAQRGNLGAYHKRLAHYAHIRGPRYGNSIPHDFNTILFDPERLEPLDSGGFWLSETPEKHSRSWQTKVARSATWALLGVLGTDITFLHLNTHLDHVSALARQEGSKLVVRKIAEISGRTDVGPPAIVTGDFNSRPDNRVHKTFTESGFVDSYLAAGNEEGANTFHAFKGALYRDAHPARGPRRIDWILLKDPEGRLRIDSHKIIRDADEDSGLYPSDHYPIMAEFGFQATGFRFQE
;
A
#
# COMPACT_ATOMS: atom_id res chain seq x y z
N MET A 1 -2.06 2.94 -6.44
CA MET A 1 -3.14 2.21 -5.69
C MET A 1 -2.55 1.49 -4.48
N SER A 2 -3.28 1.37 -3.37
CA SER A 2 -2.99 0.44 -2.26
C SER A 2 -4.14 -0.54 -2.12
N PHE A 3 -3.82 -1.84 -1.99
CA PHE A 3 -4.86 -2.85 -1.95
C PHE A 3 -4.46 -4.07 -1.10
N ASN A 4 -5.06 -4.22 0.09
CA ASN A 4 -5.03 -5.48 0.80
C ASN A 4 -5.98 -6.47 0.10
N VAL A 5 -5.41 -7.48 -0.55
CA VAL A 5 -6.15 -8.39 -1.43
C VAL A 5 -6.76 -9.59 -0.72
N ARG A 6 -6.59 -9.70 0.59
CA ARG A 6 -7.02 -10.87 1.37
C ARG A 6 -6.49 -12.16 0.77
N GLY A 7 -5.47 -12.73 1.34
CA GLY A 7 -4.70 -13.86 0.80
C GLY A 7 -5.53 -15.03 0.27
N SER A 8 -5.04 -15.65 -0.78
CA SER A 8 -5.76 -16.69 -1.54
C SER A 8 -6.04 -17.98 -0.77
N PHE A 9 -5.28 -18.25 0.30
CA PHE A 9 -5.50 -19.42 1.16
C PHE A 9 -6.47 -19.14 2.31
N ARG A 10 -6.82 -17.86 2.53
CA ARG A 10 -7.78 -17.49 3.53
C ARG A 10 -9.20 -17.79 3.05
N ASP A 11 -10.09 -18.07 3.97
CA ASP A 11 -11.52 -18.28 3.70
C ASP A 11 -11.82 -19.40 2.67
N ALA A 12 -10.91 -20.35 2.46
CA ALA A 12 -10.94 -21.35 1.39
C ALA A 12 -12.26 -22.18 1.32
N ARG A 13 -12.99 -22.30 2.44
CA ARG A 13 -14.25 -23.03 2.53
C ARG A 13 -15.49 -22.12 2.67
N LYS A 14 -15.32 -20.80 2.51
CA LYS A 14 -16.38 -19.80 2.71
C LYS A 14 -16.79 -19.16 1.39
N LYS A 15 -17.92 -18.42 1.39
CA LYS A 15 -18.41 -17.63 0.26
C LYS A 15 -17.29 -16.74 -0.32
N ASN A 16 -16.50 -16.09 0.53
CA ASN A 16 -15.45 -15.14 0.16
C ASN A 16 -14.09 -15.79 -0.19
N ALA A 17 -14.06 -17.10 -0.46
CA ALA A 17 -12.83 -17.75 -0.92
C ALA A 17 -12.28 -17.10 -2.19
N TRP A 18 -10.96 -17.08 -2.33
CA TRP A 18 -10.29 -16.46 -3.48
C TRP A 18 -10.87 -16.88 -4.83
N ARG A 19 -11.12 -18.19 -5.03
CA ARG A 19 -11.67 -18.71 -6.28
C ARG A 19 -13.01 -18.07 -6.70
N ASN A 20 -13.78 -17.55 -5.74
CA ASN A 20 -15.09 -16.95 -5.99
C ASN A 20 -15.00 -15.44 -6.28
N ARG A 21 -13.91 -14.77 -5.89
CA ARG A 21 -13.71 -13.32 -6.03
C ARG A 21 -12.47 -12.93 -6.86
N ALA A 22 -11.74 -13.92 -7.37
CA ALA A 22 -10.52 -13.66 -8.14
C ALA A 22 -10.80 -12.84 -9.40
N ASP A 23 -11.91 -13.13 -10.09
CA ASP A 23 -12.30 -12.43 -11.31
C ASP A 23 -12.64 -10.97 -11.02
N LEU A 24 -13.43 -10.75 -10.00
CA LEU A 24 -13.80 -9.40 -9.55
C LEU A 24 -12.57 -8.61 -9.08
N ASN A 25 -11.67 -9.24 -8.31
CA ASN A 25 -10.45 -8.61 -7.84
C ASN A 25 -9.52 -8.17 -8.98
N VAL A 26 -9.32 -9.04 -9.98
CA VAL A 26 -8.53 -8.74 -11.18
C VAL A 26 -9.22 -7.66 -12.02
N ALA A 27 -10.54 -7.75 -12.19
CA ALA A 27 -11.31 -6.77 -12.94
C ALA A 27 -11.25 -5.38 -12.30
N THR A 28 -11.31 -5.29 -10.97
CA THR A 28 -11.12 -4.02 -10.24
C THR A 28 -9.76 -3.40 -10.56
N ILE A 29 -8.67 -4.16 -10.48
CA ILE A 29 -7.34 -3.64 -10.82
C ILE A 29 -7.29 -3.19 -12.29
N GLY A 30 -7.80 -4.02 -13.21
CA GLY A 30 -7.78 -3.72 -14.64
C GLY A 30 -8.65 -2.51 -15.03
N CYS A 31 -9.78 -2.30 -14.36
CA CYS A 31 -10.67 -1.18 -14.62
C CYS A 31 -10.03 0.18 -14.26
N TYR A 32 -9.32 0.23 -13.14
CA TYR A 32 -8.67 1.47 -12.68
C TYR A 32 -7.25 1.64 -13.24
N ALA A 33 -6.64 0.59 -13.77
CA ALA A 33 -5.34 0.56 -14.44
C ALA A 33 -4.27 1.48 -13.81
N PRO A 34 -3.97 1.35 -12.49
CA PRO A 34 -3.02 2.22 -11.84
C PRO A 34 -1.60 1.94 -12.29
N ASP A 35 -0.76 2.99 -12.43
CA ASP A 35 0.64 2.83 -12.84
C ASP A 35 1.47 2.02 -11.84
N VAL A 36 1.12 2.12 -10.55
CA VAL A 36 1.78 1.38 -9.46
C VAL A 36 0.79 0.94 -8.38
N ILE A 37 0.98 -0.28 -7.86
CA ILE A 37 0.09 -0.90 -6.87
C ILE A 37 0.91 -1.48 -5.73
N GLY A 38 0.64 -1.04 -4.50
CA GLY A 38 1.08 -1.73 -3.30
C GLY A 38 0.05 -2.76 -2.87
N LEU A 39 0.40 -4.05 -2.97
CA LEU A 39 -0.45 -5.15 -2.54
C LEU A 39 -0.06 -5.63 -1.14
N GLN A 40 -1.05 -5.87 -0.27
CA GLN A 40 -0.84 -6.51 1.02
C GLN A 40 -1.58 -7.85 1.04
N GLU A 41 -1.12 -8.77 1.86
CA GLU A 41 -1.59 -10.17 1.95
C GLU A 41 -1.52 -10.95 0.63
N ALA A 42 -0.75 -10.53 -0.36
CA ALA A 42 -0.66 -11.26 -1.62
C ALA A 42 0.00 -12.64 -1.39
N GLN A 43 -0.70 -13.70 -1.76
CA GLN A 43 -0.26 -15.09 -1.66
C GLN A 43 -0.12 -15.70 -3.06
N ARG A 44 0.41 -16.94 -3.14
CA ARG A 44 0.67 -17.60 -4.43
C ARG A 44 -0.51 -17.61 -5.39
N GLY A 45 -1.74 -17.84 -4.89
CA GLY A 45 -2.93 -17.85 -5.73
C GLY A 45 -3.29 -16.47 -6.28
N ASN A 46 -3.12 -15.41 -5.46
CA ASN A 46 -3.30 -14.03 -5.92
C ASN A 46 -2.25 -13.69 -7.00
N LEU A 47 -0.96 -13.89 -6.68
CA LEU A 47 0.14 -13.58 -7.59
C LEU A 47 0.07 -14.38 -8.89
N GLY A 48 -0.34 -15.65 -8.85
CA GLY A 48 -0.56 -16.48 -10.04
C GLY A 48 -1.67 -15.97 -10.93
N ALA A 49 -2.77 -15.47 -10.35
CA ALA A 49 -3.85 -14.85 -11.10
C ALA A 49 -3.41 -13.53 -11.76
N TYR A 50 -2.68 -12.69 -11.04
CA TYR A 50 -2.15 -11.42 -11.57
C TYR A 50 -1.12 -11.66 -12.67
N HIS A 51 -0.18 -12.56 -12.48
CA HIS A 51 0.79 -12.93 -13.52
C HIS A 51 0.13 -13.39 -14.83
N LYS A 52 -0.98 -14.14 -14.72
CA LYS A 52 -1.71 -14.66 -15.89
C LYS A 52 -2.62 -13.62 -16.54
N ARG A 53 -3.27 -12.77 -15.77
CA ARG A 53 -4.42 -11.95 -16.23
C ARG A 53 -4.15 -10.45 -16.24
N LEU A 54 -3.10 -10.02 -15.55
CA LEU A 54 -2.55 -8.66 -15.55
C LEU A 54 -1.08 -8.72 -15.97
N ALA A 55 -0.80 -9.46 -17.06
CA ALA A 55 0.56 -9.80 -17.50
C ALA A 55 1.39 -8.59 -17.94
N HIS A 56 0.76 -7.44 -18.18
CA HIS A 56 1.44 -6.18 -18.48
C HIS A 56 2.12 -5.57 -17.24
N TYR A 57 1.71 -5.93 -16.01
CA TYR A 57 2.40 -5.47 -14.82
C TYR A 57 3.67 -6.28 -14.52
N ALA A 58 4.76 -5.56 -14.25
CA ALA A 58 5.95 -6.13 -13.64
C ALA A 58 5.79 -6.23 -12.11
N HIS A 59 6.60 -7.10 -11.46
CA HIS A 59 6.43 -7.45 -10.05
C HIS A 59 7.72 -7.27 -9.26
N ILE A 60 7.67 -6.53 -8.16
CA ILE A 60 8.71 -6.46 -7.13
C ILE A 60 8.16 -7.13 -5.87
N ARG A 61 8.72 -8.29 -5.51
CA ARG A 61 8.12 -9.18 -4.49
C ARG A 61 8.52 -8.86 -3.04
N GLY A 62 9.55 -8.07 -2.83
CA GLY A 62 10.07 -7.76 -1.50
C GLY A 62 10.85 -8.90 -0.84
N PRO A 63 11.15 -8.79 0.47
CA PRO A 63 11.93 -9.79 1.17
C PRO A 63 11.20 -11.12 1.20
N ARG A 64 11.96 -12.22 0.99
CA ARG A 64 11.40 -13.57 1.01
C ARG A 64 11.23 -14.06 2.45
N TYR A 65 10.12 -14.72 2.69
CA TYR A 65 9.90 -15.51 3.90
C TYR A 65 10.53 -16.88 3.68
N GLY A 66 11.60 -17.27 4.21
CA GLY A 66 12.17 -18.64 4.16
C GLY A 66 11.44 -19.67 3.27
N ASN A 67 11.47 -20.95 3.61
CA ASN A 67 10.83 -22.01 2.82
C ASN A 67 9.38 -22.36 3.26
N SER A 68 8.80 -21.65 4.21
CA SER A 68 7.47 -21.96 4.75
C SER A 68 6.33 -21.35 3.94
N ILE A 69 5.24 -22.07 3.78
CA ILE A 69 4.00 -21.70 3.08
C ILE A 69 2.85 -21.74 4.11
N PRO A 70 1.84 -20.86 4.03
CA PRO A 70 1.59 -19.81 3.05
C PRO A 70 2.37 -18.53 3.35
N HIS A 71 2.66 -17.76 2.31
CA HIS A 71 3.39 -16.51 2.43
C HIS A 71 2.51 -15.35 2.04
N ASP A 72 2.45 -14.35 2.91
CA ASP A 72 1.83 -13.06 2.64
C ASP A 72 2.91 -12.10 2.18
N PHE A 73 2.82 -11.60 0.96
CA PHE A 73 3.78 -10.67 0.39
C PHE A 73 3.22 -9.25 0.33
N ASN A 74 4.08 -8.29 0.59
CA ASN A 74 3.83 -6.88 0.30
C ASN A 74 4.41 -6.54 -1.08
N THR A 75 3.81 -7.13 -2.12
CA THR A 75 4.29 -7.01 -3.50
C THR A 75 3.96 -5.63 -4.06
N ILE A 76 4.87 -5.08 -4.86
CA ILE A 76 4.61 -3.93 -5.70
C ILE A 76 4.41 -4.44 -7.14
N LEU A 77 3.30 -4.05 -7.77
CA LEU A 77 3.09 -4.16 -9.21
C LEU A 77 3.29 -2.78 -9.83
N PHE A 78 3.89 -2.71 -11.00
CA PHE A 78 4.03 -1.47 -11.75
C PHE A 78 3.91 -1.71 -13.25
N ASP A 79 3.45 -0.70 -13.97
CA ASP A 79 3.36 -0.72 -15.43
C ASP A 79 4.73 -0.38 -16.04
N PRO A 80 5.42 -1.33 -16.69
CA PRO A 80 6.74 -1.11 -17.28
C PRO A 80 6.72 -0.25 -18.56
N GLU A 81 5.55 0.05 -19.12
CA GLU A 81 5.41 1.00 -20.22
C GLU A 81 5.43 2.46 -19.73
N ARG A 82 5.25 2.68 -18.44
CA ARG A 82 5.21 3.99 -17.79
C ARG A 82 6.33 4.22 -16.77
N LEU A 83 6.81 3.16 -16.16
CA LEU A 83 7.74 3.22 -15.04
C LEU A 83 8.91 2.25 -15.23
N GLU A 84 10.11 2.67 -14.87
CA GLU A 84 11.29 1.80 -14.83
C GLU A 84 11.80 1.65 -13.39
N PRO A 85 12.16 0.44 -12.95
CA PRO A 85 12.74 0.23 -11.63
C PRO A 85 14.24 0.55 -11.67
N LEU A 86 14.67 1.60 -10.95
CA LEU A 86 16.06 2.01 -10.82
C LEU A 86 16.77 1.25 -9.69
N ASP A 87 16.07 1.01 -8.58
CA ASP A 87 16.53 0.21 -7.45
C ASP A 87 15.33 -0.35 -6.70
N SER A 88 15.51 -1.46 -5.99
CA SER A 88 14.43 -2.04 -5.20
C SER A 88 14.95 -2.92 -4.08
N GLY A 89 14.12 -3.15 -3.08
CA GLY A 89 14.47 -4.01 -1.98
C GLY A 89 13.31 -4.22 -1.00
N GLY A 90 13.68 -4.69 0.16
CA GLY A 90 12.73 -4.86 1.24
C GLY A 90 13.43 -5.12 2.56
N PHE A 91 12.68 -4.97 3.64
CA PHE A 91 13.18 -5.19 4.98
C PHE A 91 12.06 -5.71 5.90
N TRP A 92 12.48 -6.33 7.01
CA TRP A 92 11.56 -6.83 8.01
C TRP A 92 11.24 -5.74 9.04
N LEU A 93 10.00 -5.68 9.50
CA LEU A 93 9.58 -4.77 10.55
C LEU A 93 9.92 -5.38 11.92
N SER A 94 11.21 -5.30 12.24
CA SER A 94 11.79 -5.84 13.47
C SER A 94 13.05 -5.08 13.86
N GLU A 95 13.64 -5.42 15.01
CA GLU A 95 14.93 -4.89 15.48
C GLU A 95 16.12 -5.37 14.62
N THR A 96 15.90 -6.39 13.79
CA THR A 96 16.88 -6.91 12.82
C THR A 96 16.28 -6.91 11.41
N PRO A 97 16.12 -5.72 10.78
CA PRO A 97 15.35 -5.57 9.54
C PRO A 97 15.96 -6.28 8.34
N GLU A 98 17.22 -6.66 8.37
CA GLU A 98 17.93 -7.39 7.31
C GLU A 98 17.69 -8.92 7.36
N LYS A 99 17.04 -9.40 8.42
CA LYS A 99 16.82 -10.85 8.66
C LYS A 99 15.33 -11.12 8.87
N HIS A 100 14.87 -12.29 8.40
CA HIS A 100 13.53 -12.76 8.75
C HIS A 100 13.38 -12.92 10.26
N SER A 101 12.73 -11.96 10.87
CA SER A 101 12.60 -11.88 12.33
C SER A 101 11.29 -11.22 12.76
N ARG A 102 11.01 -11.32 14.05
CA ARG A 102 9.86 -10.74 14.71
C ARG A 102 10.32 -10.01 15.97
N SER A 103 9.79 -8.82 16.19
CA SER A 103 10.05 -8.02 17.38
C SER A 103 8.75 -7.42 17.93
N TRP A 104 8.82 -6.72 19.04
CA TRP A 104 7.74 -5.89 19.57
C TRP A 104 6.43 -6.65 19.79
N GLN A 105 6.52 -7.90 20.24
CA GLN A 105 5.37 -8.76 20.58
C GLN A 105 4.48 -9.13 19.38
N THR A 106 4.94 -8.97 18.15
CA THR A 106 4.18 -9.45 16.99
C THR A 106 4.18 -10.99 16.91
N LYS A 107 3.06 -11.56 16.47
CA LYS A 107 2.94 -12.99 16.20
C LYS A 107 3.33 -13.37 14.78
N VAL A 108 3.31 -12.42 13.86
CA VAL A 108 3.57 -12.61 12.44
C VAL A 108 4.71 -11.69 12.01
N ALA A 109 5.71 -12.21 11.31
CA ALA A 109 6.73 -11.37 10.73
C ALA A 109 6.10 -10.44 9.68
N ARG A 110 6.34 -9.14 9.83
CA ARG A 110 5.88 -8.09 8.92
C ARG A 110 7.06 -7.51 8.16
N SER A 111 6.80 -7.01 6.98
CA SER A 111 7.84 -6.46 6.09
C SER A 111 7.36 -5.24 5.35
N ALA A 112 8.30 -4.54 4.76
CA ALA A 112 8.06 -3.53 3.74
C ALA A 112 8.85 -3.89 2.47
N THR A 113 8.28 -3.55 1.32
CA THR A 113 8.90 -3.65 -0.01
C THR A 113 9.00 -2.23 -0.55
N TRP A 114 10.11 -1.90 -1.18
CA TRP A 114 10.29 -0.59 -1.78
C TRP A 114 10.88 -0.70 -3.19
N ALA A 115 10.61 0.32 -3.99
CA ALA A 115 11.18 0.54 -5.31
C ALA A 115 11.46 2.01 -5.53
N LEU A 116 12.63 2.34 -6.05
CA LEU A 116 12.92 3.61 -6.67
C LEU A 116 12.51 3.49 -8.14
N LEU A 117 11.52 4.27 -8.56
CA LEU A 117 10.92 4.21 -9.88
C LEU A 117 11.18 5.51 -10.64
N GLY A 118 11.65 5.41 -11.88
CA GLY A 118 11.70 6.49 -12.84
C GLY A 118 10.42 6.55 -13.66
N VAL A 119 9.92 7.73 -13.96
CA VAL A 119 8.78 7.94 -14.87
C VAL A 119 9.32 8.09 -16.28
N LEU A 120 9.01 7.14 -17.15
CA LEU A 120 9.52 7.10 -18.52
C LEU A 120 9.19 8.39 -19.30
N GLY A 121 10.16 8.90 -20.03
CA GLY A 121 10.03 10.12 -20.81
C GLY A 121 10.11 11.42 -19.98
N THR A 122 10.48 11.32 -18.69
CA THR A 122 10.69 12.48 -17.80
C THR A 122 11.97 12.30 -16.99
N ASP A 123 12.36 13.32 -16.25
CA ASP A 123 13.43 13.29 -15.25
C ASP A 123 12.93 12.98 -13.82
N ILE A 124 11.67 12.62 -13.69
CA ILE A 124 11.03 12.39 -12.40
C ILE A 124 11.32 10.98 -11.92
N THR A 125 11.82 10.90 -10.70
CA THR A 125 11.96 9.66 -9.94
C THR A 125 11.21 9.78 -8.62
N PHE A 126 10.65 8.67 -8.11
CA PHE A 126 10.02 8.63 -6.80
C PHE A 126 10.29 7.29 -6.11
N LEU A 127 10.33 7.32 -4.79
CA LEU A 127 10.39 6.12 -3.96
C LEU A 127 8.98 5.65 -3.64
N HIS A 128 8.61 4.45 -4.06
CA HIS A 128 7.39 3.78 -3.61
C HIS A 128 7.74 2.75 -2.54
N LEU A 129 7.11 2.82 -1.38
CA LEU A 129 7.24 1.83 -0.31
C LEU A 129 5.86 1.28 0.03
N ASN A 130 5.73 -0.05 0.05
CA ASN A 130 4.51 -0.76 0.40
C ASN A 130 4.71 -1.60 1.67
N THR A 131 3.79 -1.51 2.62
CA THR A 131 3.89 -2.19 3.91
C THR A 131 2.56 -2.74 4.41
N HIS A 132 2.62 -3.63 5.41
CA HIS A 132 1.47 -4.11 6.16
C HIS A 132 1.87 -4.22 7.63
N LEU A 133 1.40 -3.28 8.46
CA LEU A 133 1.73 -3.25 9.88
C LEU A 133 0.99 -4.34 10.66
N ASP A 134 1.44 -4.60 11.88
CA ASP A 134 0.86 -5.68 12.70
C ASP A 134 -0.58 -5.39 13.13
N HIS A 135 -1.45 -6.37 13.03
CA HIS A 135 -2.87 -6.24 13.36
C HIS A 135 -3.18 -6.43 14.86
N VAL A 136 -2.22 -6.97 15.64
CA VAL A 136 -2.40 -7.26 17.08
C VAL A 136 -1.63 -6.28 17.95
N SER A 137 -0.30 -6.21 17.81
CA SER A 137 0.57 -5.44 18.67
C SER A 137 0.59 -3.95 18.31
N ALA A 138 0.09 -3.10 19.20
CA ALA A 138 0.19 -1.65 19.06
C ALA A 138 1.66 -1.18 19.09
N LEU A 139 2.49 -1.82 19.91
CA LEU A 139 3.92 -1.54 19.98
C LEU A 139 4.60 -1.85 18.63
N ALA A 140 4.31 -3.00 18.03
CA ALA A 140 4.88 -3.37 16.73
C ALA A 140 4.43 -2.40 15.61
N ARG A 141 3.20 -1.87 15.65
CA ARG A 141 2.77 -0.83 14.71
C ARG A 141 3.55 0.47 14.90
N GLN A 142 3.76 0.91 16.14
CA GLN A 142 4.49 2.14 16.44
C GLN A 142 5.96 2.04 16.06
N GLU A 143 6.66 0.99 16.48
CA GLU A 143 8.07 0.80 16.18
C GLU A 143 8.29 0.48 14.68
N GLY A 144 7.38 -0.29 14.08
CA GLY A 144 7.37 -0.54 12.64
C GLY A 144 7.21 0.75 11.81
N SER A 145 6.33 1.66 12.23
CA SER A 145 6.17 2.95 11.53
C SER A 145 7.41 3.84 11.64
N LYS A 146 8.05 3.90 12.81
CA LYS A 146 9.33 4.61 12.99
C LYS A 146 10.43 4.01 12.12
N LEU A 147 10.49 2.67 12.04
CA LEU A 147 11.45 1.97 11.19
C LEU A 147 11.22 2.30 9.70
N VAL A 148 9.96 2.30 9.24
CA VAL A 148 9.61 2.67 7.85
C VAL A 148 10.09 4.09 7.55
N VAL A 149 9.78 5.06 8.40
CA VAL A 149 10.22 6.47 8.22
C VAL A 149 11.74 6.58 8.15
N ARG A 150 12.46 5.92 9.07
CA ARG A 150 13.93 5.89 9.07
C ARG A 150 14.50 5.26 7.80
N LYS A 151 13.96 4.13 7.37
CA LYS A 151 14.41 3.44 6.15
C LYS A 151 14.15 4.27 4.88
N ILE A 152 13.05 4.99 4.80
CA ILE A 152 12.81 5.94 3.69
C ILE A 152 13.89 7.01 3.67
N ALA A 153 14.24 7.60 4.82
CA ALA A 153 15.31 8.60 4.88
C ALA A 153 16.67 8.02 4.48
N GLU A 154 17.00 6.79 4.91
CA GLU A 154 18.24 6.10 4.53
C GLU A 154 18.30 5.81 3.03
N ILE A 155 17.18 5.41 2.40
CA ILE A 155 17.12 5.11 0.97
C ILE A 155 17.15 6.39 0.16
N SER A 156 16.37 7.40 0.52
CA SER A 156 16.33 8.71 -0.15
C SER A 156 17.66 9.45 -0.06
N GLY A 157 18.40 9.30 1.05
CA GLY A 157 19.73 9.93 1.24
C GLY A 157 20.84 9.33 0.36
N ARG A 158 20.56 8.33 -0.48
CA ARG A 158 21.52 7.78 -1.47
C ARG A 158 21.60 8.60 -2.75
N THR A 159 20.72 9.58 -2.91
CA THR A 159 20.67 10.50 -4.04
C THR A 159 20.97 11.92 -3.58
N ASP A 160 21.58 12.74 -4.42
CA ASP A 160 21.95 14.13 -4.09
C ASP A 160 20.74 14.98 -3.69
N VAL A 161 19.59 14.70 -4.32
CA VAL A 161 18.30 15.29 -4.00
C VAL A 161 17.34 14.16 -3.74
N GLY A 162 16.86 14.04 -2.50
CA GLY A 162 15.94 12.97 -2.10
C GLY A 162 14.68 12.94 -2.96
N PRO A 163 14.33 11.80 -3.58
CA PRO A 163 13.12 11.70 -4.39
C PRO A 163 11.87 11.85 -3.52
N PRO A 164 10.74 12.30 -4.09
CA PRO A 164 9.44 12.13 -3.44
C PRO A 164 9.23 10.69 -2.98
N ALA A 165 8.66 10.49 -1.80
CA ALA A 165 8.37 9.17 -1.26
C ALA A 165 6.86 8.97 -1.11
N ILE A 166 6.33 7.94 -1.77
CA ILE A 166 4.94 7.50 -1.67
C ILE A 166 4.90 6.23 -0.85
N VAL A 167 4.18 6.23 0.27
CA VAL A 167 3.99 5.06 1.12
C VAL A 167 2.57 4.56 0.98
N THR A 168 2.40 3.30 0.63
CA THR A 168 1.13 2.60 0.58
C THR A 168 1.09 1.49 1.62
N GLY A 169 -0.08 1.14 2.12
CA GLY A 169 -0.19 0.00 3.02
C GLY A 169 -1.50 -0.13 3.75
N ASP A 170 -1.65 -1.31 4.38
CA ASP A 170 -2.57 -1.55 5.48
C ASP A 170 -1.80 -1.28 6.79
N PHE A 171 -2.09 -0.15 7.42
CA PHE A 171 -1.42 0.26 8.64
C PHE A 171 -2.04 -0.34 9.90
N ASN A 172 -3.17 -1.03 9.77
CA ASN A 172 -3.93 -1.57 10.90
C ASN A 172 -4.17 -0.53 12.02
N SER A 173 -4.20 0.73 11.65
CA SER A 173 -4.32 1.91 12.51
C SER A 173 -5.22 2.95 11.89
N ARG A 174 -5.96 3.68 12.72
CA ARG A 174 -6.74 4.83 12.29
C ARG A 174 -5.89 6.10 12.29
N PRO A 175 -6.29 7.15 11.53
CA PRO A 175 -5.52 8.40 11.43
C PRO A 175 -5.39 9.21 12.73
N ASP A 176 -6.22 8.93 13.74
CA ASP A 176 -6.20 9.61 15.03
C ASP A 176 -5.11 9.08 16.00
N ASN A 177 -4.30 8.11 15.55
CA ASN A 177 -3.40 7.38 16.43
C ASN A 177 -1.91 7.70 16.17
N ARG A 178 -1.05 7.24 17.10
CA ARG A 178 0.39 7.52 17.07
C ARG A 178 1.10 7.04 15.80
N VAL A 179 0.60 5.99 15.14
CA VAL A 179 1.18 5.49 13.90
C VAL A 179 1.07 6.54 12.79
N HIS A 180 -0.12 7.13 12.61
CA HIS A 180 -0.32 8.18 11.63
C HIS A 180 0.50 9.43 11.97
N LYS A 181 0.51 9.82 13.25
CA LYS A 181 1.34 10.95 13.73
C LYS A 181 2.82 10.76 13.45
N THR A 182 3.36 9.54 13.56
CA THR A 182 4.76 9.24 13.21
C THR A 182 5.08 9.67 11.79
N PHE A 183 4.19 9.43 10.84
CA PHE A 183 4.37 9.85 9.45
C PHE A 183 4.18 11.36 9.27
N THR A 184 3.09 11.92 9.78
CA THR A 184 2.79 13.35 9.58
C THR A 184 3.81 14.26 10.25
N GLU A 185 4.27 13.94 11.45
CA GLU A 185 5.36 14.66 12.14
C GLU A 185 6.73 14.50 11.43
N SER A 186 6.87 13.47 10.56
CA SER A 186 8.04 13.27 9.71
C SER A 186 7.90 13.91 8.32
N GLY A 187 6.89 14.74 8.11
CA GLY A 187 6.65 15.50 6.89
C GLY A 187 5.88 14.75 5.79
N PHE A 188 5.20 13.64 6.13
CA PHE A 188 4.29 13.00 5.20
C PHE A 188 2.91 13.65 5.23
N VAL A 189 2.30 13.78 4.06
CA VAL A 189 0.94 14.26 3.86
C VAL A 189 0.04 13.06 3.55
N ASP A 190 -1.10 12.98 4.22
CA ASP A 190 -2.14 11.99 3.92
C ASP A 190 -2.89 12.40 2.67
N SER A 191 -2.76 11.64 1.58
CA SER A 191 -3.35 11.98 0.30
C SER A 191 -4.87 12.04 0.32
N TYR A 192 -5.52 11.28 1.23
CA TYR A 192 -6.96 11.30 1.38
C TYR A 192 -7.46 12.68 1.86
N LEU A 193 -6.85 13.20 2.90
CA LEU A 193 -7.18 14.51 3.46
C LEU A 193 -6.75 15.66 2.53
N ALA A 194 -5.56 15.54 1.93
CA ALA A 194 -5.04 16.56 1.02
C ALA A 194 -5.87 16.69 -0.27
N ALA A 195 -6.55 15.61 -0.68
CA ALA A 195 -7.53 15.65 -1.79
C ALA A 195 -8.89 16.24 -1.39
N GLY A 196 -9.02 16.81 -0.19
CA GLY A 196 -10.26 17.46 0.29
C GLY A 196 -11.31 16.50 0.84
N ASN A 197 -10.97 15.21 1.08
CA ASN A 197 -11.91 14.28 1.71
C ASN A 197 -11.95 14.49 3.23
N GLU A 198 -13.09 14.16 3.83
CA GLU A 198 -13.29 14.22 5.27
C GLU A 198 -13.11 12.86 5.93
N GLU A 199 -12.63 12.84 7.18
CA GLU A 199 -12.57 11.63 7.98
C GLU A 199 -13.96 11.03 8.23
N GLY A 200 -13.99 9.71 8.48
CA GLY A 200 -15.23 9.00 8.73
C GLY A 200 -15.50 7.85 7.75
N ALA A 201 -14.60 7.68 6.77
CA ALA A 201 -14.68 6.57 5.84
C ALA A 201 -14.15 5.25 6.42
N ASN A 202 -14.56 4.14 5.81
CA ASN A 202 -13.98 2.82 6.02
C ASN A 202 -13.20 2.39 4.79
N THR A 203 -12.00 1.86 4.99
CA THR A 203 -11.29 1.06 3.99
C THR A 203 -11.40 -0.43 4.29
N PHE A 204 -11.46 -0.82 5.56
CA PHE A 204 -11.79 -2.18 5.99
C PHE A 204 -13.28 -2.36 6.23
N HIS A 205 -13.89 -3.39 5.63
CA HIS A 205 -15.32 -3.68 5.73
C HIS A 205 -15.68 -5.16 5.98
N ALA A 206 -14.68 -6.04 6.12
CA ALA A 206 -14.88 -7.47 6.46
C ALA A 206 -15.92 -8.18 5.56
N PHE A 207 -15.92 -7.91 4.25
CA PHE A 207 -16.89 -8.38 3.26
C PHE A 207 -18.36 -7.97 3.51
N LYS A 208 -18.60 -6.96 4.35
CA LYS A 208 -19.93 -6.46 4.68
C LYS A 208 -20.31 -5.19 3.90
N GLY A 209 -19.35 -4.60 3.21
CA GLY A 209 -19.58 -3.35 2.50
C GLY A 209 -20.09 -2.23 3.42
N ALA A 210 -21.07 -1.48 2.98
CA ALA A 210 -21.68 -0.40 3.75
C ALA A 210 -22.27 -0.86 5.10
N LEU A 211 -22.76 -2.09 5.16
CA LEU A 211 -23.33 -2.67 6.39
C LEU A 211 -22.29 -2.91 7.51
N TYR A 212 -21.00 -2.78 7.23
CA TYR A 212 -19.97 -2.95 8.25
C TYR A 212 -20.10 -1.94 9.39
N ARG A 213 -20.45 -0.70 9.08
CA ARG A 213 -20.64 0.37 10.07
C ARG A 213 -21.79 0.07 11.01
N ASP A 214 -22.90 -0.40 10.46
CA ASP A 214 -24.12 -0.72 11.22
C ASP A 214 -23.91 -1.91 12.14
N ALA A 215 -23.12 -2.89 11.69
CA ALA A 215 -22.78 -4.07 12.50
C ALA A 215 -21.79 -3.77 13.64
N HIS A 216 -21.10 -2.62 13.60
CA HIS A 216 -20.05 -2.27 14.59
C HIS A 216 -20.07 -0.78 14.97
N PRO A 217 -21.21 -0.22 15.41
CA PRO A 217 -21.35 1.22 15.62
C PRO A 217 -20.37 1.76 16.67
N ALA A 218 -20.07 0.98 17.70
CA ALA A 218 -19.14 1.39 18.77
C ALA A 218 -17.65 1.42 18.34
N ARG A 219 -17.28 0.84 17.20
CA ARG A 219 -15.89 0.77 16.76
C ARG A 219 -15.45 1.98 15.95
N GLY A 220 -16.41 2.81 15.51
CA GLY A 220 -16.13 3.95 14.62
C GLY A 220 -15.58 3.54 13.26
N PRO A 221 -15.30 4.52 12.40
CA PRO A 221 -14.76 4.30 11.06
C PRO A 221 -13.36 3.66 11.11
N ARG A 222 -13.07 2.80 10.12
CA ARG A 222 -11.82 2.06 10.00
C ARG A 222 -11.15 2.35 8.66
N ARG A 223 -10.70 3.60 8.47
CA ARG A 223 -9.77 3.98 7.40
C ARG A 223 -8.37 3.59 7.87
N ILE A 224 -7.96 2.36 7.56
CA ILE A 224 -6.70 1.76 8.02
C ILE A 224 -5.71 1.52 6.88
N ASP A 225 -6.14 1.70 5.64
CA ASP A 225 -5.30 1.70 4.45
C ASP A 225 -5.03 3.16 4.07
N TRP A 226 -3.75 3.51 3.83
CA TRP A 226 -3.35 4.88 3.53
C TRP A 226 -2.41 4.94 2.33
N ILE A 227 -2.42 6.09 1.65
CA ILE A 227 -1.41 6.53 0.71
C ILE A 227 -0.87 7.85 1.26
N LEU A 228 0.42 7.87 1.59
CA LEU A 228 1.10 9.01 2.20
C LEU A 228 2.18 9.51 1.26
N LEU A 229 2.29 10.82 1.09
CA LEU A 229 3.29 11.49 0.26
C LEU A 229 4.25 12.30 1.14
N LYS A 230 5.55 12.12 0.97
CA LYS A 230 6.57 13.05 1.44
C LYS A 230 7.31 13.60 0.22
N ASP A 231 7.17 14.87 -0.02
CA ASP A 231 7.79 15.56 -1.16
C ASP A 231 8.26 16.96 -0.72
N PRO A 232 9.47 17.08 -0.17
CA PRO A 232 9.96 18.35 0.35
C PRO A 232 10.20 19.41 -0.73
N GLU A 233 10.34 19.02 -1.99
CA GLU A 233 10.57 19.94 -3.11
C GLU A 233 9.30 20.26 -3.91
N GLY A 234 8.17 19.64 -3.58
CA GLY A 234 6.91 19.90 -4.25
C GLY A 234 6.87 19.49 -5.72
N ARG A 235 7.53 18.38 -6.07
CA ARG A 235 7.55 17.85 -7.44
C ARG A 235 6.25 17.17 -7.84
N LEU A 236 5.53 16.67 -6.85
CA LEU A 236 4.26 15.96 -7.01
C LEU A 236 3.12 16.74 -6.35
N ARG A 237 2.02 16.86 -7.05
CA ARG A 237 0.76 17.38 -6.53
C ARG A 237 -0.23 16.24 -6.37
N ILE A 238 -0.96 16.19 -5.27
CA ILE A 238 -2.06 15.25 -5.07
C ILE A 238 -3.29 15.82 -5.80
N ASP A 239 -3.71 15.17 -6.88
CA ASP A 239 -4.83 15.61 -7.70
C ASP A 239 -6.16 15.00 -7.24
N SER A 240 -6.14 13.74 -6.83
CA SER A 240 -7.32 13.07 -6.31
C SER A 240 -6.96 11.93 -5.35
N HIS A 241 -7.93 11.54 -4.51
CA HIS A 241 -7.90 10.29 -3.76
C HIS A 241 -9.31 9.71 -3.65
N LYS A 242 -9.45 8.44 -3.97
CA LYS A 242 -10.73 7.73 -3.89
C LYS A 242 -10.61 6.39 -3.17
N ILE A 243 -11.68 6.02 -2.48
CA ILE A 243 -11.89 4.68 -1.94
C ILE A 243 -12.79 3.95 -2.94
N ILE A 244 -12.29 2.86 -3.52
CA ILE A 244 -12.98 2.08 -4.55
C ILE A 244 -13.91 1.09 -3.86
N ARG A 245 -15.22 1.26 -4.05
CA ARG A 245 -16.25 0.46 -3.37
C ARG A 245 -16.92 -0.56 -4.28
N ASP A 246 -16.21 -1.00 -5.31
CA ASP A 246 -16.73 -1.98 -6.27
C ASP A 246 -17.17 -3.27 -5.57
N ALA A 247 -18.29 -3.78 -6.03
CA ALA A 247 -18.87 -5.05 -5.62
C ALA A 247 -19.58 -5.67 -6.82
N ASP A 248 -19.71 -6.96 -6.80
CA ASP A 248 -20.60 -7.66 -7.72
C ASP A 248 -22.02 -7.64 -7.12
N GLU A 249 -22.91 -6.90 -7.76
CA GLU A 249 -24.28 -6.67 -7.27
C GLU A 249 -25.10 -7.96 -7.24
N ASP A 250 -24.91 -8.87 -8.20
CA ASP A 250 -25.68 -10.11 -8.33
C ASP A 250 -25.30 -11.12 -7.25
N SER A 251 -24.01 -11.32 -7.01
CA SER A 251 -23.51 -12.27 -6.00
C SER A 251 -23.34 -11.65 -4.61
N GLY A 252 -23.26 -10.31 -4.51
CA GLY A 252 -22.91 -9.57 -3.31
C GLY A 252 -21.49 -9.87 -2.85
N LEU A 253 -20.59 -10.21 -3.79
CA LEU A 253 -19.17 -10.42 -3.52
C LEU A 253 -18.41 -9.10 -3.62
N TYR A 254 -17.38 -8.97 -2.79
CA TYR A 254 -16.39 -7.91 -2.84
C TYR A 254 -15.03 -8.44 -3.32
N PRO A 255 -14.22 -7.62 -3.99
CA PRO A 255 -12.87 -8.01 -4.42
C PRO A 255 -11.98 -8.45 -3.27
N SER A 256 -12.15 -7.86 -2.09
CA SER A 256 -11.47 -8.15 -0.82
C SER A 256 -12.35 -7.77 0.36
N ASP A 257 -11.90 -8.01 1.59
CA ASP A 257 -12.47 -7.46 2.83
C ASP A 257 -11.98 -6.02 3.14
N HIS A 258 -11.09 -5.50 2.30
CA HIS A 258 -10.70 -4.10 2.20
C HIS A 258 -11.16 -3.50 0.87
N TYR A 259 -11.52 -2.23 0.88
CA TYR A 259 -11.66 -1.44 -0.33
C TYR A 259 -10.29 -1.00 -0.82
N PRO A 260 -9.96 -1.16 -2.11
CA PRO A 260 -8.78 -0.53 -2.68
C PRO A 260 -8.87 0.99 -2.52
N ILE A 261 -7.73 1.63 -2.31
CA ILE A 261 -7.62 3.08 -2.34
C ILE A 261 -6.68 3.51 -3.47
N MET A 262 -6.98 4.61 -4.11
CA MET A 262 -6.21 5.13 -5.22
C MET A 262 -6.02 6.63 -5.08
N ALA A 263 -4.80 7.11 -5.27
CA ALA A 263 -4.46 8.52 -5.41
C ALA A 263 -3.86 8.78 -6.79
N GLU A 264 -4.16 9.93 -7.34
CA GLU A 264 -3.57 10.45 -8.58
C GLU A 264 -2.63 11.60 -8.22
N PHE A 265 -1.44 11.58 -8.85
CA PHE A 265 -0.41 12.58 -8.64
C PHE A 265 -0.07 13.26 -9.96
N GLY A 266 -0.21 14.59 -10.01
CA GLY A 266 0.27 15.41 -11.10
C GLY A 266 1.72 15.84 -10.87
N PHE A 267 2.48 16.01 -11.94
CA PHE A 267 3.82 16.57 -11.87
C PHE A 267 3.75 18.10 -11.78
N GLN A 268 4.52 18.69 -10.87
CA GLN A 268 4.71 20.12 -10.85
C GLN A 268 6.00 20.45 -11.63
N ALA A 269 5.89 21.33 -12.61
CA ALA A 269 7.08 21.87 -13.26
C ALA A 269 7.90 22.60 -12.18
N THR A 270 9.06 22.06 -11.84
CA THR A 270 10.04 22.81 -11.05
C THR A 270 10.41 24.02 -11.89
N GLY A 271 9.95 25.21 -11.48
CA GLY A 271 10.28 26.44 -12.19
C GLY A 271 11.81 26.57 -12.28
N PHE A 272 12.36 26.42 -13.46
CA PHE A 272 13.69 26.90 -13.76
C PHE A 272 13.67 28.40 -13.44
N ARG A 273 14.24 28.82 -12.32
CA ARG A 273 14.66 30.20 -12.15
C ARG A 273 15.83 30.38 -13.11
N PHE A 274 15.55 30.93 -14.27
CA PHE A 274 16.62 31.57 -15.03
C PHE A 274 17.19 32.64 -14.10
N GLN A 275 18.43 32.46 -13.65
CA GLN A 275 19.20 33.56 -13.11
C GLN A 275 19.49 34.50 -14.29
N GLU A 276 18.90 35.71 -14.25
CA GLU A 276 19.26 36.81 -15.09
C GLU A 276 20.68 37.29 -14.74
#